data_ebefe2bc2ca9a492c91fc7b7d8f27d22
#
_entry.id   ebefe2bc2ca9a492c91fc7b7d8f27d22
#
_cell.length_a   1.000
_cell.length_b   1.000
_cell.length_c   1.000
_cell.angle_alpha   90.00
_cell.angle_beta   90.00
_cell.angle_gamma   90.00
#
_symmetry.space_group_name_H-M   'P 1'
#
loop_
_entity.id
_entity.type
_entity.pdbx_description
1 polymer ?
#
loop_
_entity_poly.entity_id
_entity_poly.type
_entity_poly.pdbx_seq_one_letter_code
_entity_poly.pdbx_strand_id
1 'polypeptide(L)'
;MSEIKKPDIYKMNLPADLKKLSTAQCEELCGDIRKILIDTVSKNGGHLASNLGTVELTMAIHRVFESPKDKIVWDVGHQAYTHKILTGRLKEFKTLRQENGISGFCRPDESVHDAFISGHSSTSVSAALGIATAMKLSGDKTHHAIAVVGD
;
A
#
# COMPACT_ATOMS: atom_id res chain seq x y z
N MET A 1 -31.97 10.93 -1.68
CA MET A 1 -30.58 10.47 -1.82
C MET A 1 -30.20 9.84 -0.50
N SER A 2 -29.97 8.53 -0.45
CA SER A 2 -29.51 7.87 0.79
C SER A 2 -28.14 8.41 1.14
N GLU A 3 -27.96 8.91 2.36
CA GLU A 3 -26.66 9.28 2.89
C GLU A 3 -25.70 8.08 2.74
N ILE A 4 -24.63 8.26 1.99
CA ILE A 4 -23.57 7.25 1.87
C ILE A 4 -22.88 7.21 3.23
N LYS A 5 -23.11 6.15 3.99
CA LYS A 5 -22.47 5.99 5.31
C LYS A 5 -20.96 5.93 5.13
N LYS A 6 -20.26 6.91 5.71
CA LYS A 6 -18.81 7.00 5.69
C LYS A 6 -18.18 5.75 6.34
N PRO A 7 -17.23 5.06 5.68
CA PRO A 7 -16.53 3.92 6.27
C PRO A 7 -15.60 4.40 7.39
N ASP A 8 -15.52 3.63 8.47
CA ASP A 8 -14.57 3.85 9.56
C ASP A 8 -13.35 2.92 9.36
N ILE A 9 -12.24 3.48 8.91
CA ILE A 9 -11.01 2.72 8.59
C ILE A 9 -10.52 1.87 9.76
N TYR A 10 -10.75 2.30 11.01
CA TYR A 10 -10.30 1.59 12.20
C TYR A 10 -11.13 0.34 12.53
N LYS A 11 -12.32 0.21 11.90
CA LYS A 11 -13.22 -0.94 12.06
C LYS A 11 -13.22 -1.90 10.89
N MET A 12 -12.43 -1.61 9.85
CA MET A 12 -12.36 -2.42 8.65
C MET A 12 -11.36 -3.57 8.77
N ASN A 13 -11.70 -4.69 8.16
CA ASN A 13 -10.77 -5.79 7.91
C ASN A 13 -10.02 -5.54 6.61
N LEU A 14 -8.87 -4.85 6.71
CA LEU A 14 -8.07 -4.44 5.55
C LEU A 14 -7.06 -5.53 5.15
N PRO A 15 -6.82 -5.73 3.85
CA PRO A 15 -7.39 -5.02 2.69
C PRO A 15 -8.75 -5.56 2.20
N ALA A 16 -9.25 -6.65 2.74
CA ALA A 16 -10.39 -7.41 2.20
C ALA A 16 -11.68 -6.56 2.03
N ASP A 17 -11.96 -5.67 3.00
CA ASP A 17 -13.17 -4.86 2.97
C ASP A 17 -13.16 -3.74 1.91
N LEU A 18 -11.98 -3.38 1.38
CA LEU A 18 -11.87 -2.36 0.32
C LEU A 18 -12.66 -2.73 -0.92
N LYS A 19 -12.72 -4.02 -1.25
CA LYS A 19 -13.45 -4.53 -2.43
C LYS A 19 -14.96 -4.33 -2.35
N LYS A 20 -15.50 -4.12 -1.15
CA LYS A 20 -16.94 -3.92 -0.90
C LYS A 20 -17.36 -2.45 -0.96
N LEU A 21 -16.39 -1.52 -0.99
CA LEU A 21 -16.67 -0.09 -0.97
C LEU A 21 -17.11 0.43 -2.34
N SER A 22 -18.03 1.39 -2.35
CA SER A 22 -18.31 2.21 -3.53
C SER A 22 -17.14 3.17 -3.81
N THR A 23 -17.10 3.73 -5.01
CA THR A 23 -16.07 4.74 -5.37
C THR A 23 -16.12 5.94 -4.44
N ALA A 24 -17.31 6.47 -4.14
CA ALA A 24 -17.48 7.58 -3.22
C ALA A 24 -16.96 7.25 -1.80
N GLN A 25 -17.19 6.03 -1.31
CA GLN A 25 -16.64 5.60 -0.02
C GLN A 25 -15.12 5.48 -0.04
N CYS A 26 -14.53 5.07 -1.17
CA CYS A 26 -13.07 5.04 -1.34
C CYS A 26 -12.48 6.46 -1.33
N GLU A 27 -13.13 7.42 -1.98
CA GLU A 27 -12.72 8.84 -1.98
C GLU A 27 -12.74 9.43 -0.57
N GLU A 28 -13.80 9.19 0.19
CA GLU A 28 -13.90 9.57 1.60
C GLU A 28 -12.74 8.97 2.43
N LEU A 29 -12.47 7.68 2.22
CA LEU A 29 -11.40 6.97 2.92
C LEU A 29 -10.01 7.53 2.55
N CYS A 30 -9.79 7.88 1.29
CA CYS A 30 -8.56 8.54 0.84
C CYS A 30 -8.35 9.88 1.58
N GLY A 31 -9.41 10.64 1.82
CA GLY A 31 -9.36 11.86 2.63
C GLY A 31 -8.92 11.60 4.08
N ASP A 32 -9.38 10.52 4.70
CA ASP A 32 -8.95 10.16 6.06
C ASP A 32 -7.52 9.63 6.09
N ILE A 33 -7.12 8.84 5.09
CA ILE A 33 -5.73 8.38 4.95
C ILE A 33 -4.77 9.57 4.84
N ARG A 34 -5.12 10.61 4.06
CA ARG A 34 -4.30 11.83 3.97
C ARG A 34 -4.10 12.50 5.33
N LYS A 35 -5.15 12.59 6.14
CA LYS A 35 -5.03 13.16 7.50
C LYS A 35 -4.07 12.34 8.37
N ILE A 36 -4.17 11.01 8.31
CA ILE A 36 -3.27 10.10 9.03
C ILE A 36 -1.83 10.28 8.58
N LEU A 37 -1.59 10.37 7.26
CA LEU A 37 -0.26 10.61 6.69
C LEU A 37 0.33 11.94 7.16
N ILE A 38 -0.43 13.03 7.06
CA ILE A 38 0.01 14.36 7.49
C ILE A 38 0.32 14.36 8.98
N ASP A 39 -0.57 13.84 9.82
CA ASP A 39 -0.38 13.82 11.28
C ASP A 39 0.84 12.98 11.69
N THR A 40 1.04 11.82 11.08
CA THR A 40 2.16 10.94 11.41
C THR A 40 3.49 11.50 10.90
N VAL A 41 3.56 11.90 9.62
CA VAL A 41 4.81 12.35 9.00
C VAL A 41 5.26 13.70 9.56
N SER A 42 4.34 14.58 9.96
CA SER A 42 4.70 15.85 10.62
C SER A 42 5.40 15.63 11.96
N LYS A 43 5.15 14.52 12.65
CA LYS A 43 5.75 14.18 13.95
C LYS A 43 7.01 13.34 13.79
N ASN A 44 6.99 12.35 12.93
CA ASN A 44 8.03 11.32 12.83
C ASN A 44 9.05 11.59 11.72
N GLY A 45 8.76 12.52 10.82
CA GLY A 45 9.50 12.69 9.57
C GLY A 45 9.11 11.65 8.53
N GLY A 46 9.62 11.82 7.32
CA GLY A 46 9.37 10.92 6.20
C GLY A 46 9.02 11.63 4.91
N HIS A 47 8.52 10.87 3.93
CA HIS A 47 8.27 11.35 2.56
C HIS A 47 6.79 11.73 2.40
N LEU A 48 6.40 12.98 2.72
CA LEU A 48 4.99 13.38 2.71
C LEU A 48 4.44 13.52 1.29
N ALA A 49 5.08 14.31 0.43
CA ALA A 49 4.56 14.64 -0.90
C ALA A 49 4.34 13.39 -1.77
N SER A 50 5.33 12.50 -1.85
CA SER A 50 5.23 11.26 -2.62
C SER A 50 4.11 10.34 -2.12
N ASN A 51 3.87 10.30 -0.81
CA ASN A 51 2.78 9.49 -0.25
C ASN A 51 1.41 10.13 -0.46
N LEU A 52 1.27 11.44 -0.36
CA LEU A 52 0.01 12.12 -0.69
C LEU A 52 -0.37 11.95 -2.16
N GLY A 53 0.63 11.91 -3.07
CA GLY A 53 0.42 11.70 -4.50
C GLY A 53 -0.03 10.28 -4.89
N THR A 54 0.17 9.29 -4.03
CA THR A 54 -0.13 7.88 -4.33
C THR A 54 -1.32 7.31 -3.57
N VAL A 55 -2.08 8.10 -2.83
CA VAL A 55 -3.19 7.60 -1.99
C VAL A 55 -4.26 6.91 -2.83
N GLU A 56 -4.80 7.58 -3.84
CA GLU A 56 -5.85 7.02 -4.72
C GLU A 56 -5.31 5.87 -5.58
N LEU A 57 -4.08 5.98 -6.08
CA LEU A 57 -3.45 4.90 -6.83
C LEU A 57 -3.35 3.63 -5.97
N THR A 58 -2.87 3.76 -4.74
CA THR A 58 -2.73 2.63 -3.81
C THR A 58 -4.09 2.03 -3.46
N MET A 59 -5.09 2.88 -3.21
CA MET A 59 -6.47 2.46 -2.98
C MET A 59 -7.00 1.66 -4.16
N ALA A 60 -6.81 2.15 -5.38
CA ALA A 60 -7.28 1.49 -6.61
C ALA A 60 -6.59 0.14 -6.81
N ILE A 61 -5.27 0.05 -6.60
CA ILE A 61 -4.51 -1.19 -6.69
C ILE A 61 -5.07 -2.23 -5.71
N HIS A 62 -5.24 -1.90 -4.44
CA HIS A 62 -5.77 -2.83 -3.43
C HIS A 62 -7.24 -3.18 -3.61
N ARG A 63 -7.98 -2.36 -4.34
CA ARG A 63 -9.37 -2.65 -4.69
C ARG A 63 -9.49 -3.63 -5.85
N VAL A 64 -8.57 -3.57 -6.79
CA VAL A 64 -8.56 -4.42 -8.00
C VAL A 64 -7.80 -5.73 -7.74
N PHE A 65 -6.59 -5.64 -7.26
CA PHE A 65 -5.69 -6.78 -7.07
C PHE A 65 -5.82 -7.42 -5.69
N GLU A 66 -5.43 -8.68 -5.58
CA GLU A 66 -5.56 -9.49 -4.36
C GLU A 66 -4.20 -9.67 -3.67
N SER A 67 -3.72 -8.65 -2.97
CA SER A 67 -2.51 -8.78 -2.15
C SER A 67 -2.78 -9.68 -0.92
N PRO A 68 -1.88 -10.62 -0.55
CA PRO A 68 -0.51 -10.78 -1.03
C PRO A 68 -0.36 -11.74 -2.21
N LYS A 69 -1.43 -12.28 -2.80
CA LYS A 69 -1.34 -13.19 -3.95
C LYS A 69 -0.79 -12.45 -5.17
N ASP A 70 -1.44 -11.33 -5.54
CA ASP A 70 -0.84 -10.37 -6.44
C ASP A 70 0.32 -9.66 -5.74
N LYS A 71 1.47 -9.56 -6.38
CA LYS A 71 2.68 -8.99 -5.81
C LYS A 71 2.84 -7.54 -6.23
N ILE A 72 2.86 -6.64 -5.25
CA ILE A 72 3.05 -5.20 -5.48
C ILE A 72 4.47 -4.84 -5.10
N VAL A 73 5.24 -4.37 -6.07
CA VAL A 73 6.62 -3.93 -5.92
C VAL A 73 6.66 -2.41 -6.03
N TRP A 74 7.07 -1.76 -4.97
CA TRP A 74 7.21 -0.30 -4.90
C TRP A 74 8.64 0.08 -5.24
N ASP A 75 8.85 0.91 -6.27
CA ASP A 75 10.17 1.39 -6.62
C ASP A 75 10.72 2.30 -5.53
N VAL A 76 11.92 2.05 -5.04
CA VAL A 76 12.47 2.63 -3.81
C VAL A 76 11.65 2.26 -2.56
N GLY A 77 10.33 2.40 -2.60
CA GLY A 77 9.40 2.06 -1.53
C GLY A 77 9.08 3.20 -0.55
N HIS A 78 9.60 4.41 -0.79
CA HIS A 78 9.36 5.60 0.05
C HIS A 78 7.94 6.14 -0.03
N GLN A 79 7.16 5.77 -1.05
CA GLN A 79 5.77 6.16 -1.31
C GLN A 79 4.73 5.09 -0.89
N ALA A 80 5.14 4.09 -0.12
CA ALA A 80 4.31 2.93 0.23
C ALA A 80 3.54 3.08 1.56
N TYR A 81 3.39 4.28 2.12
CA TYR A 81 2.75 4.44 3.43
C TYR A 81 1.27 4.08 3.41
N THR A 82 0.54 4.47 2.37
CA THR A 82 -0.85 4.07 2.17
C THR A 82 -0.99 2.55 2.04
N HIS A 83 -0.04 1.89 1.35
CA HIS A 83 0.02 0.43 1.28
C HIS A 83 0.13 -0.20 2.69
N LYS A 84 1.00 0.33 3.56
CA LYS A 84 1.11 -0.15 4.93
C LYS A 84 -0.20 0.01 5.71
N ILE A 85 -0.85 1.17 5.61
CA ILE A 85 -2.15 1.43 6.24
C ILE A 85 -3.19 0.41 5.76
N LEU A 86 -3.30 0.20 4.46
CA LEU A 86 -4.31 -0.67 3.84
C LEU A 86 -4.01 -2.17 4.01
N THR A 87 -2.81 -2.54 4.44
CA THR A 87 -2.40 -3.93 4.66
C THR A 87 -2.24 -4.29 6.14
N GLY A 88 -3.03 -3.66 6.99
CA GLY A 88 -3.22 -4.05 8.38
C GLY A 88 -2.32 -3.34 9.40
N ARG A 89 -1.41 -2.46 8.97
CA ARG A 89 -0.47 -1.73 9.86
C ARG A 89 -0.98 -0.35 10.31
N LEU A 90 -2.29 -0.10 10.21
CA LEU A 90 -2.88 1.19 10.59
C LEU A 90 -2.66 1.53 12.08
N LYS A 91 -2.79 0.54 12.96
CA LYS A 91 -2.64 0.75 14.41
C LYS A 91 -1.20 1.11 14.80
N GLU A 92 -0.25 0.46 14.15
CA GLU A 92 1.17 0.65 14.33
C GLU A 92 1.71 1.86 13.55
N PHE A 93 0.90 2.45 12.65
CA PHE A 93 1.35 3.49 11.73
C PHE A 93 1.91 4.73 12.46
N LYS A 94 1.44 5.00 13.67
CA LYS A 94 1.98 6.05 14.56
C LYS A 94 3.46 5.85 14.93
N THR A 95 4.00 4.62 14.78
CA THR A 95 5.41 4.29 15.06
C THR A 95 6.27 4.29 13.80
N LEU A 96 5.75 4.80 12.67
CA LEU A 96 6.47 4.87 11.41
C LEU A 96 7.84 5.52 11.60
N ARG A 97 8.93 4.85 11.15
CA ARG A 97 10.33 5.31 11.23
C ARG A 97 10.88 5.54 12.65
N GLN A 98 10.15 5.09 13.66
CA GLN A 98 10.66 5.13 15.04
C GLN A 98 11.44 3.86 15.38
N GLU A 99 12.29 3.93 16.38
CA GLU A 99 12.98 2.76 16.92
C GLU A 99 11.94 1.73 17.39
N ASN A 100 12.12 0.47 16.99
CA ASN A 100 11.17 -0.64 17.23
C ASN A 100 9.76 -0.42 16.63
N GLY A 101 9.61 0.54 15.73
CA GLY A 101 8.39 0.80 14.99
C GLY A 101 8.42 0.22 13.59
N ILE A 102 7.39 0.54 12.79
CA ILE A 102 7.32 0.10 11.39
C ILE A 102 8.30 0.88 10.50
N SER A 103 8.86 0.18 9.52
CA SER A 103 9.81 0.74 8.55
C SER A 103 9.17 1.81 7.66
N GLY A 104 9.96 2.79 7.25
CA GLY A 104 9.59 3.74 6.20
C GLY A 104 9.62 3.18 4.77
N PHE A 105 9.98 1.90 4.61
CA PHE A 105 10.07 1.18 3.34
C PHE A 105 9.38 -0.17 3.46
N CYS A 106 9.05 -0.79 2.31
CA CYS A 106 8.50 -2.15 2.31
C CYS A 106 9.54 -3.16 2.82
N ARG A 107 9.08 -4.08 3.67
CA ARG A 107 9.91 -5.13 4.26
C ARG A 107 9.12 -6.45 4.34
N PRO A 108 9.53 -7.51 3.64
CA PRO A 108 8.86 -8.82 3.70
C PRO A 108 8.86 -9.47 5.08
N ASP A 109 9.80 -9.10 5.95
CA ASP A 109 9.83 -9.54 7.36
C ASP A 109 8.85 -8.75 8.25
N GLU A 110 8.33 -7.62 7.78
CA GLU A 110 7.30 -6.83 8.47
C GLU A 110 5.89 -7.25 8.06
N SER A 111 5.68 -7.59 6.78
CA SER A 111 4.37 -7.97 6.26
C SER A 111 4.47 -8.85 5.03
N VAL A 112 3.61 -9.87 4.95
CA VAL A 112 3.45 -10.74 3.76
C VAL A 112 3.00 -9.97 2.50
N HIS A 113 2.46 -8.77 2.69
CA HIS A 113 2.04 -7.88 1.61
C HIS A 113 3.21 -7.12 0.97
N ASP A 114 4.36 -7.03 1.65
CA ASP A 114 5.55 -6.36 1.16
C ASP A 114 6.36 -7.36 0.32
N ALA A 115 6.16 -7.36 -0.99
CA ALA A 115 6.69 -8.39 -1.89
C ALA A 115 8.21 -8.29 -2.13
N PHE A 116 8.80 -7.11 -1.92
CA PHE A 116 10.21 -6.85 -2.25
C PHE A 116 10.79 -5.71 -1.41
N ILE A 117 12.06 -5.84 -1.03
CA ILE A 117 12.84 -4.75 -0.43
C ILE A 117 13.53 -4.00 -1.57
N SER A 118 13.22 -2.74 -1.74
CA SER A 118 13.95 -1.83 -2.63
C SER A 118 14.53 -0.69 -1.80
N GLY A 119 15.62 -0.13 -2.22
CA GLY A 119 16.22 1.06 -1.62
C GLY A 119 16.83 1.94 -2.72
N HIS A 120 16.98 1.35 -3.91
CA HIS A 120 17.48 2.02 -5.11
C HIS A 120 16.36 2.11 -6.14
N SER A 121 16.31 3.23 -6.85
CA SER A 121 15.37 3.43 -7.95
C SER A 121 15.65 2.48 -9.12
N SER A 122 14.63 2.29 -9.96
CA SER A 122 14.68 1.50 -11.20
C SER A 122 14.87 -0.01 -11.02
N THR A 123 14.83 -0.56 -9.80
CA THR A 123 14.95 -2.00 -9.54
C THR A 123 13.61 -2.73 -9.58
N SER A 124 12.51 -2.02 -9.38
CA SER A 124 11.17 -2.61 -9.25
C SER A 124 10.67 -3.28 -10.52
N VAL A 125 11.01 -2.75 -11.70
CA VAL A 125 10.63 -3.34 -12.99
C VAL A 125 11.27 -4.71 -13.16
N SER A 126 12.58 -4.83 -12.90
CA SER A 126 13.31 -6.09 -12.96
C SER A 126 12.81 -7.10 -11.91
N ALA A 127 12.52 -6.62 -10.70
CA ALA A 127 11.97 -7.46 -9.64
C ALA A 127 10.56 -7.98 -9.99
N ALA A 128 9.68 -7.11 -10.48
CA ALA A 128 8.34 -7.50 -10.92
C ALA A 128 8.39 -8.47 -12.11
N LEU A 129 9.30 -8.26 -13.07
CA LEU A 129 9.51 -9.17 -14.18
C LEU A 129 9.97 -10.56 -13.71
N GLY A 130 10.90 -10.61 -12.76
CA GLY A 130 11.35 -11.87 -12.14
C GLY A 130 10.22 -12.60 -11.43
N ILE A 131 9.41 -11.89 -10.65
CA ILE A 131 8.23 -12.44 -9.97
C ILE A 131 7.20 -12.96 -10.99
N ALA A 132 6.87 -12.18 -12.01
CA ALA A 132 5.92 -12.57 -13.06
C ALA A 132 6.42 -13.81 -13.83
N THR A 133 7.73 -13.89 -14.09
CA THR A 133 8.34 -15.05 -14.72
C THR A 133 8.23 -16.29 -13.84
N ALA A 134 8.50 -16.18 -12.55
CA ALA A 134 8.35 -17.27 -11.59
C ALA A 134 6.89 -17.74 -11.49
N MET A 135 5.93 -16.82 -11.44
CA MET A 135 4.49 -17.14 -11.48
C MET A 135 4.15 -17.95 -12.75
N LYS A 136 4.59 -17.47 -13.91
CA LYS A 136 4.36 -18.17 -15.18
C LYS A 136 4.97 -19.57 -15.20
N LEU A 137 6.19 -19.74 -14.72
CA LEU A 137 6.88 -21.04 -14.68
C LEU A 137 6.24 -22.01 -13.70
N SER A 138 5.68 -21.51 -12.60
CA SER A 138 4.91 -22.33 -11.63
C SER A 138 3.48 -22.65 -12.09
N GLY A 139 3.06 -22.17 -13.25
CA GLY A 139 1.71 -22.40 -13.80
C GLY A 139 0.64 -21.46 -13.26
N ASP A 140 1.01 -20.45 -12.49
CA ASP A 140 0.07 -19.42 -12.06
C ASP A 140 -0.29 -18.50 -13.23
N LYS A 141 -1.57 -18.51 -13.61
CA LYS A 141 -2.13 -17.72 -14.72
C LYS A 141 -3.11 -16.66 -14.26
N THR A 142 -3.29 -16.53 -12.96
CA THR A 142 -4.37 -15.73 -12.36
C THR A 142 -3.87 -14.51 -11.60
N HIS A 143 -2.67 -14.58 -11.05
CA HIS A 143 -2.11 -13.50 -10.26
C HIS A 143 -1.11 -12.65 -11.06
N HIS A 144 -0.84 -11.47 -10.55
CA HIS A 144 -0.07 -10.43 -11.23
C HIS A 144 1.12 -9.97 -10.38
N ALA A 145 2.16 -9.50 -11.05
CA ALA A 145 3.22 -8.71 -10.45
C ALA A 145 3.10 -7.26 -10.94
N ILE A 146 2.91 -6.33 -10.02
CA ILE A 146 2.65 -4.92 -10.27
C ILE A 146 3.86 -4.12 -9.81
N ALA A 147 4.49 -3.34 -10.69
CA ALA A 147 5.52 -2.38 -10.32
C ALA A 147 4.91 -0.98 -10.24
N VAL A 148 5.08 -0.32 -9.10
CA VAL A 148 4.74 1.09 -8.92
C VAL A 148 6.02 1.90 -9.01
N VAL A 149 6.17 2.65 -10.09
CA VAL A 149 7.40 3.34 -10.45
C VAL A 149 7.11 4.84 -10.54
N GLY A 150 8.00 5.65 -9.98
CA GLY A 150 8.06 7.08 -10.26
C GLY A 150 8.78 7.35 -11.58
N ASP A 151 8.76 8.61 -11.98
CA ASP A 151 9.51 9.12 -13.14
C ASP A 151 11.01 9.29 -12.84
#